data_21e7abf40b164addf3ccc4549a95edab
#
_entry.id   21e7abf40b164addf3ccc4549a95edab
#
_cell.length_a   1.000
_cell.length_b   1.000
_cell.length_c   1.000
_cell.angle_alpha   90.00
_cell.angle_beta   90.00
_cell.angle_gamma   90.00
#
_symmetry.space_group_name_H-M   'P 1'
#
loop_
_entity.id
_entity.type
_entity.pdbx_description
1 polymer ?
#
loop_
_entity_poly.entity_id
_entity_poly.type
_entity_poly.pdbx_seq_one_letter_code
_entity_poly.pdbx_strand_id
1 'polypeptide(L)'
;MFYDAAKRDHGLPQDPLKSLIVPRPIGWISTIDGQGRVNLAPYSFYNGVSEYPPMVYFAITGSYGDTPTKHSRMNSEETGEFVVNMVAGTLSEKVNITTAMVAYGVDEMMLAGLTPEPCRFVKPPRVKESPVALECKYWKTVELPVEPGNEE
;
A
#
# COMPACT_ATOMS: atom_id res chain seq x y z
N MET A 1 -0.40 0.44 32.32
CA MET A 1 -1.64 0.00 31.65
C MET A 1 -1.40 -1.41 31.14
N PHE A 2 -2.35 -2.30 31.33
CA PHE A 2 -2.36 -3.65 30.77
C PHE A 2 -3.72 -3.90 30.11
N TYR A 3 -3.75 -4.55 28.98
CA TYR A 3 -4.98 -4.99 28.31
C TYR A 3 -4.70 -6.26 27.49
N ASP A 4 -5.73 -7.04 27.26
CA ASP A 4 -5.68 -8.20 26.39
C ASP A 4 -5.93 -7.74 24.93
N ALA A 5 -4.91 -7.84 24.10
CA ALA A 5 -4.99 -7.38 22.71
C ALA A 5 -6.09 -8.10 21.88
N ALA A 6 -6.35 -9.39 22.21
CA ALA A 6 -7.41 -10.14 21.55
C ALA A 6 -8.82 -9.65 21.92
N LYS A 7 -8.98 -9.11 23.12
CA LYS A 7 -10.27 -8.57 23.58
C LYS A 7 -10.48 -7.10 23.24
N ARG A 8 -9.39 -6.40 22.86
CA ARG A 8 -9.38 -4.96 22.58
C ARG A 8 -9.96 -4.11 23.72
N ASP A 9 -9.84 -4.59 24.98
CA ASP A 9 -10.42 -3.98 26.19
C ASP A 9 -9.55 -2.86 26.80
N HIS A 10 -8.81 -2.14 25.95
CA HIS A 10 -7.85 -1.10 26.35
C HIS A 10 -8.49 0.18 26.92
N GLY A 11 -9.80 0.40 26.72
CA GLY A 11 -10.50 1.59 27.21
C GLY A 11 -10.09 2.93 26.57
N LEU A 12 -9.31 2.90 25.47
CA LEU A 12 -8.88 4.09 24.73
C LEU A 12 -9.83 4.38 23.57
N PRO A 13 -9.96 5.64 23.13
CA PRO A 13 -10.82 6.01 21.99
C PRO A 13 -10.43 5.35 20.66
N GLN A 14 -9.17 4.94 20.52
CA GLN A 14 -8.63 4.29 19.31
C GLN A 14 -7.70 3.14 19.71
N ASP A 15 -7.59 2.13 18.84
CA ASP A 15 -6.69 1.01 19.02
C ASP A 15 -5.23 1.51 19.13
N PRO A 16 -4.52 1.20 20.23
CA PRO A 16 -3.16 1.66 20.44
C PRO A 16 -2.11 0.97 19.59
N LEU A 17 -2.40 -0.19 18.95
CA LEU A 17 -1.42 -1.01 18.24
C LEU A 17 -0.65 -0.18 17.21
N LYS A 18 -1.35 0.56 16.35
CA LYS A 18 -0.71 1.38 15.32
C LYS A 18 0.12 2.53 15.89
N SER A 19 -0.23 3.01 17.08
CA SER A 19 0.51 4.09 17.77
C SER A 19 1.75 3.58 18.49
N LEU A 20 1.79 2.31 18.84
CA LEU A 20 2.93 1.66 19.51
C LEU A 20 3.97 1.15 18.53
N ILE A 21 3.58 0.85 17.29
CA ILE A 21 4.50 0.39 16.24
C ILE A 21 4.93 1.59 15.40
N VAL A 22 5.94 2.31 15.86
CA VAL A 22 6.47 3.52 15.23
C VAL A 22 8.01 3.59 15.38
N PRO A 23 8.75 4.23 14.46
CA PRO A 23 8.27 4.78 13.18
C PRO A 23 7.92 3.66 12.19
N ARG A 24 6.91 3.91 11.35
CA ARG A 24 6.61 3.04 10.21
C ARG A 24 7.02 3.73 8.92
N PRO A 25 7.80 3.08 8.04
CA PRO A 25 8.01 3.59 6.70
C PRO A 25 6.72 3.52 5.89
N ILE A 26 6.56 4.41 4.93
CA ILE A 26 5.43 4.41 4.00
C ILE A 26 5.89 3.80 2.67
N GLY A 27 5.30 2.66 2.32
CA GLY A 27 5.35 2.15 0.96
C GLY A 27 4.27 2.81 0.12
N TRP A 28 4.64 3.72 -0.77
CA TRP A 28 3.71 4.36 -1.69
C TRP A 28 3.68 3.53 -2.97
N ILE A 29 2.68 2.67 -3.06
CA ILE A 29 2.65 1.57 -4.03
C ILE A 29 1.90 2.00 -5.27
N SER A 30 2.59 2.03 -6.42
CA SER A 30 1.95 2.15 -7.72
C SER A 30 1.85 0.80 -8.41
N THR A 31 0.71 0.55 -9.03
CA THR A 31 0.36 -0.65 -9.78
C THR A 31 -0.40 -0.29 -11.04
N ILE A 32 -0.54 -1.24 -11.95
CA ILE A 32 -1.50 -1.19 -13.05
C ILE A 32 -2.33 -2.47 -13.05
N ASP A 33 -3.54 -2.38 -13.58
CA ASP A 33 -4.34 -3.56 -13.88
C ASP A 33 -4.03 -4.13 -15.29
N GLY A 34 -4.73 -5.21 -15.68
CA GLY A 34 -4.59 -5.83 -16.99
C GLY A 34 -4.95 -4.93 -18.18
N GLN A 35 -5.63 -3.81 -17.94
CA GLN A 35 -5.98 -2.80 -18.94
C GLN A 35 -5.02 -1.61 -18.94
N GLY A 36 -4.02 -1.59 -18.05
CA GLY A 36 -3.04 -0.52 -17.90
C GLY A 36 -3.52 0.69 -17.10
N ARG A 37 -4.65 0.58 -16.36
CA ARG A 37 -5.13 1.65 -15.48
C ARG A 37 -4.27 1.71 -14.23
N VAL A 38 -3.81 2.91 -13.91
CA VAL A 38 -2.90 3.16 -12.79
C VAL A 38 -3.67 3.22 -11.47
N ASN A 39 -3.06 2.68 -10.40
CA ASN A 39 -3.49 2.86 -9.02
C ASN A 39 -2.28 3.25 -8.18
N LEU A 40 -2.46 4.16 -7.23
CA LEU A 40 -1.42 4.62 -6.31
C LEU A 40 -1.98 4.76 -4.89
N ALA A 41 -1.48 3.96 -3.96
CA ALA A 41 -1.93 3.99 -2.57
C ALA A 41 -0.79 3.85 -1.56
N PRO A 42 -0.84 4.55 -0.40
CA PRO A 42 0.17 4.44 0.65
C PRO A 42 -0.17 3.32 1.65
N TYR A 43 0.86 2.59 2.06
CA TYR A 43 0.78 1.53 3.06
C TYR A 43 1.82 1.74 4.15
N SER A 44 1.38 1.82 5.41
CA SER A 44 2.27 1.99 6.56
C SER A 44 2.70 0.67 7.21
N PHE A 45 2.10 -0.45 6.86
CA PHE A 45 2.62 -1.79 7.14
C PHE A 45 3.47 -2.25 5.96
N TYR A 46 4.63 -1.61 5.81
CA TYR A 46 5.59 -1.82 4.75
C TYR A 46 6.99 -1.90 5.34
N ASN A 47 7.81 -2.83 4.87
CA ASN A 47 9.23 -2.88 5.22
C ASN A 47 10.01 -3.82 4.27
N GLY A 48 11.36 -3.84 4.44
CA GLY A 48 12.22 -4.87 3.88
C GLY A 48 12.06 -6.20 4.65
N VAL A 49 12.18 -7.31 3.92
CA VAL A 49 12.14 -8.68 4.49
C VAL A 49 13.48 -9.37 4.37
N SER A 50 14.20 -9.16 3.26
CA SER A 50 15.44 -9.85 2.95
C SER A 50 16.35 -8.96 2.12
N GLU A 51 17.67 -9.15 2.28
CA GLU A 51 18.71 -8.52 1.45
C GLU A 51 19.11 -9.41 0.27
N TYR A 52 19.07 -10.74 0.45
CA TYR A 52 19.50 -11.72 -0.55
C TYR A 52 18.51 -12.90 -0.63
N PRO A 53 17.62 -12.92 -1.63
CA PRO A 53 17.36 -11.84 -2.60
C PRO A 53 16.74 -10.61 -1.93
N PRO A 54 16.90 -9.41 -2.52
CA PRO A 54 16.28 -8.20 -1.95
C PRO A 54 14.77 -8.29 -2.08
N MET A 55 14.08 -8.22 -0.93
CA MET A 55 12.63 -8.36 -0.89
C MET A 55 12.00 -7.34 0.05
N VAL A 56 10.84 -6.86 -0.34
CA VAL A 56 9.98 -5.98 0.47
C VAL A 56 8.60 -6.60 0.62
N TYR A 57 7.87 -6.19 1.65
CA TYR A 57 6.44 -6.50 1.79
C TYR A 57 5.64 -5.23 2.03
N PHE A 58 4.38 -5.26 1.69
CA PHE A 58 3.38 -4.34 2.20
C PHE A 58 2.13 -5.14 2.58
N ALA A 59 1.53 -4.79 3.71
CA ALA A 59 0.34 -5.48 4.19
C ALA A 59 -0.90 -4.64 3.92
N ILE A 60 -1.95 -5.32 3.52
CA ILE A 60 -3.25 -4.77 3.17
C ILE A 60 -4.26 -5.22 4.21
N THR A 61 -5.03 -4.29 4.73
CA THR A 61 -6.16 -4.56 5.60
C THR A 61 -7.42 -3.98 4.97
N GLY A 62 -8.51 -4.72 5.06
CA GLY A 62 -9.81 -4.31 4.52
C GLY A 62 -9.93 -4.45 3.00
N SER A 63 -11.13 -4.21 2.53
CA SER A 63 -11.53 -4.20 1.13
C SER A 63 -12.09 -2.82 0.75
N TYR A 64 -12.25 -2.57 -0.54
CA TYR A 64 -13.14 -1.51 -1.03
C TYR A 64 -14.53 -2.11 -1.29
N GLY A 65 -15.58 -1.28 -1.16
CA GLY A 65 -16.94 -1.75 -1.35
C GLY A 65 -17.25 -2.28 -2.77
N ASP A 66 -16.44 -1.95 -3.75
CA ASP A 66 -16.57 -2.35 -5.16
C ASP A 66 -15.64 -3.52 -5.56
N THR A 67 -14.71 -3.92 -4.67
CA THR A 67 -13.76 -4.99 -4.95
C THR A 67 -13.53 -5.88 -3.73
N PRO A 68 -13.19 -7.17 -3.91
CA PRO A 68 -13.00 -8.12 -2.80
C PRO A 68 -11.77 -7.81 -1.94
N THR A 69 -10.83 -7.01 -2.43
CA THR A 69 -9.65 -6.55 -1.71
C THR A 69 -9.15 -5.22 -2.28
N LYS A 70 -8.12 -4.65 -1.69
CA LYS A 70 -7.51 -3.38 -2.18
C LYS A 70 -6.97 -3.53 -3.61
N HIS A 71 -7.13 -2.48 -4.41
CA HIS A 71 -6.74 -2.45 -5.82
C HIS A 71 -5.25 -2.78 -6.02
N SER A 72 -4.35 -2.31 -5.14
CA SER A 72 -2.92 -2.62 -5.23
C SER A 72 -2.62 -4.12 -5.13
N ARG A 73 -3.38 -4.89 -4.32
CA ARG A 73 -3.24 -6.35 -4.24
C ARG A 73 -3.72 -6.99 -5.54
N MET A 74 -4.94 -6.68 -5.96
CA MET A 74 -5.51 -7.23 -7.19
C MET A 74 -4.59 -7.02 -8.38
N ASN A 75 -4.14 -5.79 -8.58
CA ASN A 75 -3.27 -5.43 -9.69
C ASN A 75 -1.91 -6.13 -9.62
N SER A 76 -1.30 -6.22 -8.42
CA SER A 76 -0.02 -6.91 -8.24
C SER A 76 -0.13 -8.41 -8.50
N GLU A 77 -1.22 -9.05 -8.08
CA GLU A 77 -1.50 -10.46 -8.33
C GLU A 77 -1.78 -10.72 -9.82
N GLU A 78 -2.52 -9.83 -10.49
CA GLU A 78 -2.88 -9.94 -11.90
C GLU A 78 -1.68 -9.73 -12.82
N THR A 79 -0.89 -8.67 -12.57
CA THR A 79 0.18 -8.25 -13.49
C THR A 79 1.57 -8.77 -13.10
N GLY A 80 1.74 -9.26 -11.88
CA GLY A 80 3.01 -9.74 -11.37
C GLY A 80 4.03 -8.64 -11.03
N GLU A 81 3.59 -7.36 -10.94
CA GLU A 81 4.48 -6.22 -10.84
C GLU A 81 3.90 -5.10 -9.97
N PHE A 82 4.79 -4.37 -9.27
CA PHE A 82 4.45 -3.13 -8.57
C PHE A 82 5.70 -2.25 -8.39
N VAL A 83 5.49 -1.00 -8.02
CA VAL A 83 6.58 -0.07 -7.70
C VAL A 83 6.38 0.48 -6.29
N VAL A 84 7.44 0.53 -5.52
CA VAL A 84 7.46 1.25 -4.24
C VAL A 84 8.11 2.61 -4.46
N ASN A 85 7.36 3.68 -4.27
CA ASN A 85 7.87 5.05 -4.36
C ASN A 85 8.21 5.56 -2.95
N MET A 86 9.40 6.12 -2.77
CA MET A 86 9.80 6.72 -1.51
C MET A 86 9.09 8.05 -1.30
N VAL A 87 8.54 8.24 -0.10
CA VAL A 87 7.84 9.48 0.25
C VAL A 87 8.83 10.48 0.84
N ALA A 88 9.07 11.60 0.13
CA ALA A 88 9.73 12.77 0.72
C ALA A 88 8.71 13.59 1.52
N GLY A 89 9.17 14.28 2.58
CA GLY A 89 8.30 15.12 3.41
C GLY A 89 7.52 16.18 2.64
N THR A 90 8.08 16.69 1.54
CA THR A 90 7.43 17.64 0.62
C THR A 90 6.24 17.06 -0.15
N LEU A 91 6.09 15.74 -0.15
CA LEU A 91 5.00 15.02 -0.84
C LEU A 91 3.86 14.61 0.11
N SER A 92 3.91 14.94 1.40
CA SER A 92 2.95 14.47 2.42
C SER A 92 1.49 14.79 2.06
N GLU A 93 1.20 15.98 1.54
CA GLU A 93 -0.17 16.35 1.12
C GLU A 93 -0.64 15.49 -0.07
N LYS A 94 0.24 15.24 -1.04
CA LYS A 94 -0.07 14.40 -2.20
C LYS A 94 -0.30 12.94 -1.80
N VAL A 95 0.50 12.41 -0.87
CA VAL A 95 0.29 11.08 -0.29
C VAL A 95 -1.09 11.01 0.39
N ASN A 96 -1.48 12.02 1.16
CA ASN A 96 -2.79 12.07 1.80
C ASN A 96 -3.95 12.06 0.78
N ILE A 97 -3.81 12.75 -0.36
CA ILE A 97 -4.82 12.69 -1.43
C ILE A 97 -4.98 11.25 -1.94
N THR A 98 -3.88 10.52 -2.10
CA THR A 98 -3.91 9.13 -2.59
C THR A 98 -4.39 8.10 -1.54
N THR A 99 -4.78 8.53 -0.33
CA THR A 99 -5.49 7.68 0.63
C THR A 99 -6.99 7.60 0.38
N ALA A 100 -7.51 8.41 -0.54
CA ALA A 100 -8.94 8.47 -0.82
C ALA A 100 -9.47 7.10 -1.28
N MET A 101 -10.64 6.74 -0.77
CA MET A 101 -11.36 5.55 -1.24
C MET A 101 -12.07 5.91 -2.54
N VAL A 102 -11.45 5.58 -3.66
CA VAL A 102 -11.98 5.84 -5.00
C VAL A 102 -12.41 4.52 -5.67
N ALA A 103 -13.29 4.62 -6.67
CA ALA A 103 -13.73 3.47 -7.44
C ALA A 103 -12.57 2.83 -8.21
N TYR A 104 -12.67 1.53 -8.49
CA TYR A 104 -11.67 0.80 -9.26
C TYR A 104 -11.43 1.42 -10.64
N GLY A 105 -10.17 1.64 -10.95
CA GLY A 105 -9.74 2.26 -12.22
C GLY A 105 -9.66 3.78 -12.22
N VAL A 106 -9.95 4.44 -11.09
CA VAL A 106 -9.62 5.86 -10.89
C VAL A 106 -8.13 5.97 -10.59
N ASP A 107 -7.45 6.89 -11.28
CA ASP A 107 -6.01 7.13 -11.16
C ASP A 107 -5.72 8.17 -10.07
N GLU A 108 -5.23 7.71 -8.91
CA GLU A 108 -4.89 8.57 -7.78
C GLU A 108 -3.64 9.43 -8.05
N MET A 109 -2.73 9.03 -8.96
CA MET A 109 -1.62 9.90 -9.37
C MET A 109 -2.15 11.17 -10.01
N MET A 110 -3.12 11.04 -10.92
CA MET A 110 -3.74 12.19 -11.57
C MET A 110 -4.53 13.03 -10.59
N LEU A 111 -5.28 12.42 -9.67
CA LEU A 111 -6.01 13.15 -8.62
C LEU A 111 -5.09 13.99 -7.73
N ALA A 112 -3.91 13.45 -7.40
CA ALA A 112 -2.91 14.15 -6.59
C ALA A 112 -2.06 15.14 -7.38
N GLY A 113 -2.26 15.29 -8.69
CA GLY A 113 -1.43 16.13 -9.56
C GLY A 113 0.03 15.68 -9.58
N LEU A 114 0.25 14.37 -9.62
CA LEU A 114 1.55 13.73 -9.73
C LEU A 114 1.84 13.36 -11.19
N THR A 115 3.12 13.21 -11.51
CA THR A 115 3.58 12.86 -12.85
C THR A 115 3.96 11.38 -12.93
N PRO A 116 3.23 10.55 -13.69
CA PRO A 116 3.67 9.18 -13.94
C PRO A 116 4.94 9.20 -14.81
N GLU A 117 5.95 8.40 -14.41
CA GLU A 117 7.17 8.24 -15.18
C GLU A 117 7.43 6.75 -15.44
N PRO A 118 7.75 6.36 -16.69
CA PRO A 118 8.00 4.95 -17.02
C PRO A 118 9.15 4.35 -16.21
N CYS A 119 8.98 3.11 -15.81
CA CYS A 119 10.00 2.27 -15.21
C CYS A 119 10.85 1.57 -16.28
N ARG A 120 11.97 0.96 -15.86
CA ARG A 120 12.87 0.21 -16.76
C ARG A 120 12.52 -1.27 -16.87
N PHE A 121 12.09 -1.88 -15.75
CA PHE A 121 11.97 -3.33 -15.59
C PHE A 121 10.54 -3.80 -15.34
N VAL A 122 9.63 -2.86 -15.04
CA VAL A 122 8.22 -3.15 -14.75
C VAL A 122 7.31 -2.18 -15.49
N LYS A 123 6.06 -2.58 -15.71
CA LYS A 123 5.08 -1.77 -16.44
C LYS A 123 4.43 -0.66 -15.60
N PRO A 124 4.11 -0.86 -14.30
CA PRO A 124 3.56 0.22 -13.50
C PRO A 124 4.49 1.43 -13.49
N PRO A 125 3.95 2.66 -13.64
CA PRO A 125 4.77 3.86 -13.61
C PRO A 125 5.26 4.14 -12.18
N ARG A 126 6.42 4.79 -12.07
CA ARG A 126 6.85 5.42 -10.83
C ARG A 126 6.30 6.85 -10.70
N VAL A 127 6.24 7.36 -9.50
CA VAL A 127 5.99 8.78 -9.24
C VAL A 127 7.27 9.56 -9.54
N LYS A 128 7.23 10.46 -10.52
CA LYS A 128 8.40 11.25 -10.96
C LYS A 128 9.00 12.09 -9.82
N GLU A 129 8.14 12.66 -8.99
CA GLU A 129 8.51 13.50 -7.86
C GLU A 129 9.14 12.72 -6.69
N SER A 130 9.00 11.39 -6.68
CA SER A 130 9.65 10.53 -5.68
C SER A 130 11.15 10.47 -5.92
N PRO A 131 11.98 10.67 -4.87
CA PRO A 131 13.45 10.68 -5.04
C PRO A 131 14.02 9.30 -5.37
N VAL A 132 13.35 8.22 -4.98
CA VAL A 132 13.76 6.82 -5.22
C VAL A 132 12.53 5.97 -5.47
N ALA A 133 12.63 5.05 -6.41
CA ALA A 133 11.62 4.02 -6.66
C ALA A 133 12.26 2.63 -6.70
N LEU A 134 11.57 1.64 -6.13
CA LEU A 134 11.93 0.24 -6.20
C LEU A 134 10.99 -0.45 -7.20
N GLU A 135 11.53 -0.94 -8.30
CA GLU A 135 10.79 -1.70 -9.31
C GLU A 135 10.72 -3.17 -8.89
N CYS A 136 9.55 -3.65 -8.55
CA CYS A 136 9.35 -4.92 -7.87
C CYS A 136 8.58 -5.92 -8.74
N LYS A 137 9.04 -7.18 -8.68
CA LYS A 137 8.27 -8.33 -9.16
C LYS A 137 7.46 -8.92 -8.00
N TYR A 138 6.19 -9.18 -8.25
CA TYR A 138 5.35 -9.86 -7.27
C TYR A 138 5.78 -11.33 -7.13
N TRP A 139 5.91 -11.78 -5.90
CA TRP A 139 6.25 -13.17 -5.60
C TRP A 139 5.04 -13.96 -5.12
N LYS A 140 4.41 -13.51 -4.02
CA LYS A 140 3.20 -14.14 -3.48
C LYS A 140 2.47 -13.24 -2.49
N THR A 141 1.20 -13.53 -2.28
CA THR A 141 0.41 -13.06 -1.14
C THR A 141 0.41 -14.12 -0.04
N VAL A 142 0.53 -13.67 1.21
CA VAL A 142 0.33 -14.50 2.41
C VAL A 142 -0.89 -13.98 3.13
N GLU A 143 -1.93 -14.79 3.19
CA GLU A 143 -3.13 -14.48 3.94
C GLU A 143 -2.89 -14.74 5.43
N LEU A 144 -3.23 -13.76 6.25
CA LEU A 144 -3.14 -13.86 7.70
C LEU A 144 -4.51 -14.27 8.25
N PRO A 145 -4.53 -14.92 9.44
CA PRO A 145 -5.79 -15.23 10.11
C PRO A 145 -6.61 -13.95 10.34
N VAL A 146 -7.90 -14.03 10.03
CA VAL A 146 -8.88 -12.97 10.27
C VAL A 146 -9.74 -13.39 11.46
N GLU A 147 -9.97 -12.48 12.40
CA GLU A 147 -10.89 -12.74 13.51
C GLU A 147 -12.33 -12.79 12.98
N PRO A 148 -13.15 -13.75 13.43
CA PRO A 148 -14.56 -13.82 13.08
C PRO A 148 -15.27 -12.49 13.39
N GLY A 149 -15.96 -11.92 12.40
CA GLY A 149 -16.63 -10.62 12.49
C GLY A 149 -15.78 -9.40 12.12
N ASN A 150 -14.50 -9.60 11.74
CA ASN A 150 -13.61 -8.58 11.20
C ASN A 150 -13.12 -8.96 9.80
N GLU A 151 -14.00 -9.45 8.99
CA GLU A 151 -13.71 -9.90 7.60
C GLU A 151 -13.47 -8.74 6.61
N GLU A 152 -13.27 -7.53 7.14
CA GLU A 152 -12.95 -6.32 6.35
C GLU A 152 -11.45 -6.16 6.08
#